data_e69e7c4a4eafd2bce2146fdb04e51b98
#
_entry.id   e69e7c4a4eafd2bce2146fdb04e51b98
#
_cell.length_a   1.000
_cell.length_b   1.000
_cell.length_c   1.000
_cell.angle_alpha   90.00
_cell.angle_beta   90.00
_cell.angle_gamma   90.00
#
_symmetry.space_group_name_H-M   'P 1'
#
loop_
_entity.id
_entity.type
_entity.pdbx_description
1 polymer ?
#
loop_
_entity_poly.entity_id
_entity_poly.type
_entity_poly.pdbx_seq_one_letter_code
_entity_poly.pdbx_strand_id
1 'polypeptide(L)'
;GLLPPLIETIEEQVDRAYGQFSAFTNSLDKHVYLRRIQDMNETLYYSLIQAHLEEMMPIIYTPTVGEACEKFSDIYRCARGLFISYDQRHDMDDILRNAIKPNVKVIVVTDGERILGLGDQGMGGMGIPIGKLSLYTACGGISPAYTLPVMLDVGTNNQSLIDNPMYMGVKKPRIDDEEYFEFVDMFIQPVKGWEEPAMPDVVNSNSNIDDMATKTME
;
A
#
# COMPACT_ATOMS: atom_id res chain seq x y z
N GLY A 1 -24.27 25.25 13.80
CA GLY A 1 -23.90 23.92 13.95
C GLY A 1 -22.40 23.62 13.90
N LEU A 2 -22.05 22.37 13.75
CA LEU A 2 -20.65 21.91 13.69
C LEU A 2 -19.99 22.13 12.33
N LEU A 3 -20.79 22.35 11.29
CA LEU A 3 -20.33 22.50 9.91
C LEU A 3 -20.68 23.89 9.38
N PRO A 4 -19.90 24.40 8.40
CA PRO A 4 -20.29 25.55 7.60
C PRO A 4 -21.68 25.32 6.96
N PRO A 5 -22.47 26.37 6.70
CA PRO A 5 -23.82 26.21 6.15
C PRO A 5 -23.86 25.80 4.68
N LEU A 6 -22.78 25.98 3.95
CA LEU A 6 -22.70 25.57 2.54
C LEU A 6 -22.56 24.06 2.44
N ILE A 7 -23.45 23.43 1.65
CA ILE A 7 -23.36 22.02 1.26
C ILE A 7 -22.75 22.00 -0.15
N GLU A 8 -21.57 21.43 -0.26
CA GLU A 8 -20.83 21.31 -1.54
C GLU A 8 -21.22 20.01 -2.26
N THR A 9 -21.35 20.10 -3.58
CA THR A 9 -21.38 18.91 -4.45
C THR A 9 -20.01 18.25 -4.50
N ILE A 10 -19.94 17.03 -5.04
CA ILE A 10 -18.64 16.35 -5.19
C ILE A 10 -17.72 17.11 -6.16
N GLU A 11 -18.27 17.72 -7.19
CA GLU A 11 -17.54 18.54 -8.16
C GLU A 11 -16.91 19.77 -7.50
N GLU A 12 -17.68 20.49 -6.68
CA GLU A 12 -17.18 21.64 -5.93
C GLU A 12 -16.08 21.26 -4.92
N GLN A 13 -16.21 20.07 -4.31
CA GLN A 13 -15.17 19.52 -3.42
C GLN A 13 -13.91 19.15 -4.21
N VAL A 14 -14.06 18.59 -5.42
CA VAL A 14 -12.94 18.27 -6.33
C VAL A 14 -12.21 19.56 -6.75
N ASP A 15 -12.93 20.60 -7.15
CA ASP A 15 -12.34 21.89 -7.55
C ASP A 15 -11.55 22.52 -6.39
N ARG A 16 -12.10 22.49 -5.19
CA ARG A 16 -11.41 22.97 -3.99
C ARG A 16 -10.17 22.17 -3.68
N ALA A 17 -10.25 20.84 -3.71
CA ALA A 17 -9.12 19.95 -3.46
C ALA A 17 -8.03 20.12 -4.52
N TYR A 18 -8.41 20.30 -5.79
CA TYR A 18 -7.47 20.57 -6.87
C TYR A 18 -6.76 21.93 -6.70
N GLY A 19 -7.48 22.97 -6.29
CA GLY A 19 -6.86 24.25 -5.96
C GLY A 19 -5.81 24.14 -4.86
N GLN A 20 -6.08 23.35 -3.81
CA GLN A 20 -5.12 23.08 -2.73
C GLN A 20 -3.94 22.23 -3.22
N PHE A 21 -4.19 21.19 -4.01
CA PHE A 21 -3.15 20.35 -4.61
C PHE A 21 -2.20 21.17 -5.50
N SER A 22 -2.74 22.09 -6.31
CA SER A 22 -1.97 22.92 -7.23
C SER A 22 -1.10 23.97 -6.52
N ALA A 23 -1.37 24.26 -5.25
CA ALA A 23 -0.55 25.17 -4.45
C ALA A 23 0.80 24.53 -4.03
N PHE A 24 0.91 23.20 -4.03
CA PHE A 24 2.17 22.52 -3.76
C PHE A 24 3.05 22.50 -5.01
N THR A 25 4.33 22.80 -4.83
CA THR A 25 5.34 22.79 -5.90
C THR A 25 6.15 21.50 -5.95
N ASN A 26 6.24 20.79 -4.83
CA ASN A 26 7.00 19.55 -4.69
C ASN A 26 6.08 18.32 -4.88
N SER A 27 6.55 17.32 -5.63
CA SER A 27 5.78 16.12 -5.93
C SER A 27 5.49 15.26 -4.69
N LEU A 28 6.44 15.19 -3.75
CA LEU A 28 6.23 14.46 -2.51
C LEU A 28 5.15 15.13 -1.64
N ASP A 29 5.15 16.47 -1.55
CA ASP A 29 4.11 17.19 -0.80
C ASP A 29 2.73 16.99 -1.43
N LYS A 30 2.65 17.00 -2.78
CA LYS A 30 1.45 16.62 -3.53
C LYS A 30 1.00 15.20 -3.20
N HIS A 31 1.93 14.24 -3.17
CA HIS A 31 1.65 12.85 -2.78
C HIS A 31 1.11 12.76 -1.36
N VAL A 32 1.76 13.39 -0.39
CA VAL A 32 1.33 13.41 1.02
C VAL A 32 -0.06 14.04 1.17
N TYR A 33 -0.35 15.10 0.41
CA TYR A 33 -1.67 15.72 0.39
C TYR A 33 -2.75 14.75 -0.13
N LEU A 34 -2.49 14.09 -1.28
CA LEU A 34 -3.43 13.12 -1.86
C LEU A 34 -3.64 11.91 -0.92
N ARG A 35 -2.58 11.42 -0.29
CA ARG A 35 -2.67 10.35 0.72
C ARG A 35 -3.59 10.74 1.87
N ARG A 36 -3.51 11.98 2.35
CA ARG A 36 -4.41 12.47 3.40
C ARG A 36 -5.86 12.46 2.96
N ILE A 37 -6.16 12.91 1.73
CA ILE A 37 -7.52 12.84 1.19
C ILE A 37 -7.98 11.38 1.12
N GLN A 38 -7.14 10.48 0.61
CA GLN A 38 -7.45 9.05 0.51
C GLN A 38 -7.84 8.45 1.87
N ASP A 39 -7.15 8.83 2.94
CA ASP A 39 -7.39 8.29 4.27
C ASP A 39 -8.66 8.86 4.92
N MET A 40 -9.06 10.08 4.54
CA MET A 40 -10.22 10.76 5.11
C MET A 40 -11.51 10.60 4.29
N ASN A 41 -11.39 10.60 2.96
CA ASN A 41 -12.53 10.56 2.04
C ASN A 41 -12.11 9.92 0.70
N GLU A 42 -12.22 8.59 0.61
CA GLU A 42 -11.86 7.84 -0.61
C GLU A 42 -12.68 8.27 -1.83
N THR A 43 -13.95 8.64 -1.66
CA THR A 43 -14.79 9.11 -2.76
C THR A 43 -14.20 10.38 -3.38
N LEU A 44 -13.86 11.36 -2.55
CA LEU A 44 -13.22 12.60 -3.02
C LEU A 44 -11.86 12.31 -3.66
N TYR A 45 -11.05 11.44 -3.05
CA TYR A 45 -9.74 11.06 -3.58
C TYR A 45 -9.85 10.52 -5.01
N TYR A 46 -10.71 9.51 -5.24
CA TYR A 46 -10.85 8.93 -6.56
C TYR A 46 -11.54 9.84 -7.57
N SER A 47 -12.51 10.65 -7.14
CA SER A 47 -13.12 11.66 -8.00
C SER A 47 -12.11 12.70 -8.48
N LEU A 48 -11.24 13.17 -7.57
CA LEU A 48 -10.17 14.11 -7.87
C LEU A 48 -9.14 13.50 -8.85
N ILE A 49 -8.70 12.26 -8.61
CA ILE A 49 -7.76 11.59 -9.52
C ILE A 49 -8.38 11.38 -10.90
N GLN A 50 -9.64 10.94 -10.98
CA GLN A 50 -10.31 10.73 -12.28
C GLN A 50 -10.46 12.02 -13.07
N ALA A 51 -10.74 13.15 -12.39
CA ALA A 51 -10.83 14.45 -13.05
C ALA A 51 -9.47 14.96 -13.56
N HIS A 52 -8.35 14.56 -12.95
CA HIS A 52 -7.00 15.04 -13.25
C HIS A 52 -5.99 13.90 -13.42
N LEU A 53 -6.39 12.81 -14.10
CA LEU A 53 -5.65 11.54 -14.11
C LEU A 53 -4.22 11.67 -14.64
N GLU A 54 -4.02 12.37 -15.77
CA GLU A 54 -2.70 12.52 -16.39
C GLU A 54 -1.71 13.23 -15.46
N GLU A 55 -2.14 14.27 -14.74
CA GLU A 55 -1.29 15.02 -13.82
C GLU A 55 -1.03 14.23 -12.52
N MET A 56 -2.03 13.51 -12.01
CA MET A 56 -1.95 12.90 -10.70
C MET A 56 -1.37 11.48 -10.71
N MET A 57 -1.42 10.77 -11.84
CA MET A 57 -0.87 9.42 -11.95
C MET A 57 0.62 9.36 -11.57
N PRO A 58 1.52 10.23 -12.05
CA PRO A 58 2.93 10.22 -11.64
C PRO A 58 3.15 10.66 -10.18
N ILE A 59 2.15 11.26 -9.54
CA ILE A 59 2.20 11.65 -8.13
C ILE A 59 1.77 10.50 -7.21
N ILE A 60 0.72 9.76 -7.59
CA ILE A 60 0.22 8.64 -6.78
C ILE A 60 1.02 7.36 -6.98
N TYR A 61 1.76 7.25 -8.10
CA TYR A 61 2.59 6.11 -8.42
C TYR A 61 3.99 6.56 -8.90
N THR A 62 4.59 5.85 -9.86
CA THR A 62 5.93 6.21 -10.37
C THR A 62 5.92 7.52 -11.15
N PRO A 63 6.90 8.42 -10.93
CA PRO A 63 8.12 8.24 -10.12
C PRO A 63 7.97 8.59 -8.63
N THR A 64 6.99 9.39 -8.22
CA THR A 64 6.90 9.99 -6.88
C THR A 64 6.79 8.96 -5.76
N VAL A 65 6.11 7.83 -6.01
CA VAL A 65 5.98 6.74 -5.01
C VAL A 65 7.35 6.18 -4.59
N GLY A 66 8.37 6.24 -5.44
CA GLY A 66 9.73 5.84 -5.07
C GLY A 66 10.27 6.69 -3.91
N GLU A 67 10.25 8.01 -4.05
CA GLU A 67 10.65 8.92 -2.97
C GLU A 67 9.75 8.76 -1.73
N ALA A 68 8.46 8.51 -1.92
CA ALA A 68 7.54 8.24 -0.82
C ALA A 68 7.88 6.95 -0.06
N CYS A 69 8.41 5.91 -0.74
CA CYS A 69 8.91 4.70 -0.08
C CYS A 69 10.18 4.99 0.74
N GLU A 70 11.15 5.73 0.19
CA GLU A 70 12.37 6.11 0.91
C GLU A 70 12.08 6.92 2.18
N LYS A 71 11.05 7.77 2.13
CA LYS A 71 10.63 8.65 3.24
C LYS A 71 9.40 8.15 3.98
N PHE A 72 9.03 6.88 3.80
CA PHE A 72 7.78 6.33 4.31
C PHE A 72 7.59 6.62 5.81
N SER A 73 8.61 6.33 6.63
CA SER A 73 8.53 6.53 8.08
C SER A 73 8.43 8.01 8.48
N ASP A 74 9.05 8.91 7.70
CA ASP A 74 9.01 10.36 7.96
C ASP A 74 7.66 10.97 7.64
N ILE A 75 7.00 10.48 6.58
CA ILE A 75 5.70 10.99 6.11
C ILE A 75 4.50 10.22 6.65
N TYR A 76 4.73 9.14 7.42
CA TYR A 76 3.68 8.29 7.97
C TYR A 76 2.70 9.08 8.84
N ARG A 77 1.40 8.82 8.65
CA ARG A 77 0.32 9.46 9.40
C ARG A 77 -0.73 8.49 9.92
N CYS A 78 -1.11 7.51 9.09
CA CYS A 78 -2.00 6.44 9.51
C CYS A 78 -1.73 5.17 8.69
N ALA A 79 -2.12 4.02 9.25
CA ALA A 79 -1.99 2.74 8.57
C ALA A 79 -3.00 2.64 7.41
N ARG A 80 -2.54 2.06 6.28
CA ARG A 80 -3.41 1.61 5.19
C ARG A 80 -2.94 0.22 4.77
N GLY A 81 -3.84 -0.75 4.86
CA GLY A 81 -3.53 -2.16 4.65
C GLY A 81 -2.98 -2.85 5.89
N LEU A 82 -2.35 -4.00 5.69
CA LEU A 82 -1.80 -4.83 6.76
C LEU A 82 -0.27 -4.76 6.74
N PHE A 83 0.31 -4.70 7.94
CA PHE A 83 1.73 -4.82 8.19
C PHE A 83 1.93 -6.04 9.08
N ILE A 84 2.51 -7.10 8.54
CA ILE A 84 2.69 -8.36 9.23
C ILE A 84 4.18 -8.63 9.35
N SER A 85 4.70 -8.58 10.58
CA SER A 85 6.10 -8.88 10.83
C SER A 85 6.35 -10.38 11.00
N TYR A 86 7.56 -10.85 10.68
CA TYR A 86 7.97 -12.24 10.90
C TYR A 86 7.80 -12.68 12.36
N ASP A 87 8.00 -11.76 13.30
CA ASP A 87 7.79 -12.04 14.74
C ASP A 87 6.31 -12.37 15.07
N GLN A 88 5.35 -11.96 14.22
CA GLN A 88 3.91 -12.21 14.34
C GLN A 88 3.42 -13.40 13.49
N ARG A 89 4.32 -14.19 12.89
CA ARG A 89 3.96 -15.24 11.94
C ARG A 89 2.97 -16.28 12.46
N HIS A 90 3.00 -16.56 13.76
CA HIS A 90 2.08 -17.52 14.39
C HIS A 90 0.66 -16.97 14.58
N ASP A 91 0.48 -15.65 14.50
CA ASP A 91 -0.83 -14.99 14.61
C ASP A 91 -1.42 -14.65 13.23
N MET A 92 -0.81 -15.16 12.14
CA MET A 92 -1.12 -14.80 10.75
C MET A 92 -2.61 -14.97 10.42
N ASP A 93 -3.20 -16.10 10.77
CA ASP A 93 -4.62 -16.40 10.51
C ASP A 93 -5.54 -15.41 11.24
N ASP A 94 -5.24 -15.10 12.50
CA ASP A 94 -6.00 -14.14 13.28
C ASP A 94 -5.86 -12.71 12.75
N ILE A 95 -4.66 -12.31 12.32
CA ILE A 95 -4.41 -11.00 11.70
C ILE A 95 -5.25 -10.86 10.42
N LEU A 96 -5.23 -11.87 9.55
CA LEU A 96 -5.97 -11.86 8.30
C LEU A 96 -7.49 -11.88 8.52
N ARG A 97 -7.98 -12.68 9.46
CA ARG A 97 -9.42 -12.72 9.82
C ARG A 97 -9.92 -11.42 10.41
N ASN A 98 -9.07 -10.70 11.14
CA ASN A 98 -9.39 -9.39 11.71
C ASN A 98 -9.15 -8.23 10.73
N ALA A 99 -8.75 -8.51 9.47
CA ALA A 99 -8.68 -7.49 8.44
C ALA A 99 -10.06 -6.81 8.28
N ILE A 100 -10.07 -5.49 8.31
CA ILE A 100 -11.30 -4.66 8.40
C ILE A 100 -12.21 -4.82 7.17
N LYS A 101 -11.70 -5.38 6.06
CA LYS A 101 -12.43 -5.49 4.79
C LYS A 101 -12.95 -6.92 4.58
N PRO A 102 -14.26 -7.15 4.71
CA PRO A 102 -14.83 -8.52 4.65
C PRO A 102 -14.89 -9.13 3.25
N ASN A 103 -14.69 -8.34 2.18
CA ASN A 103 -14.87 -8.77 0.79
C ASN A 103 -13.64 -8.45 -0.07
N VAL A 104 -12.43 -8.69 0.43
CA VAL A 104 -11.20 -8.48 -0.34
C VAL A 104 -11.19 -9.43 -1.53
N LYS A 105 -10.94 -8.88 -2.73
CA LYS A 105 -10.82 -9.63 -4.00
C LYS A 105 -9.45 -9.51 -4.63
N VAL A 106 -8.69 -8.48 -4.26
CA VAL A 106 -7.35 -8.24 -4.78
C VAL A 106 -6.43 -7.85 -3.63
N ILE A 107 -5.35 -8.60 -3.48
CA ILE A 107 -4.25 -8.29 -2.56
C ILE A 107 -3.03 -7.94 -3.39
N VAL A 108 -2.36 -6.84 -3.04
CA VAL A 108 -1.00 -6.56 -3.53
C VAL A 108 -0.07 -6.64 -2.33
N VAL A 109 0.87 -7.58 -2.39
CA VAL A 109 1.81 -7.87 -1.32
C VAL A 109 3.24 -7.49 -1.71
N THR A 110 4.02 -7.06 -0.73
CA THR A 110 5.46 -6.81 -0.87
C THR A 110 6.18 -7.11 0.44
N ASP A 111 7.45 -7.47 0.37
CA ASP A 111 8.39 -7.51 1.49
C ASP A 111 9.37 -6.33 1.49
N GLY A 112 9.27 -5.47 0.48
CA GLY A 112 10.08 -4.26 0.35
C GLY A 112 11.53 -4.46 -0.07
N GLU A 113 11.97 -5.69 -0.39
CA GLU A 113 13.38 -5.98 -0.70
C GLU A 113 13.85 -5.27 -1.97
N ARG A 114 12.99 -5.24 -3.00
CA ARG A 114 13.39 -4.73 -4.31
C ARG A 114 12.34 -3.78 -4.86
N ILE A 115 12.45 -2.53 -4.43
CA ILE A 115 11.54 -1.46 -4.84
C ILE A 115 12.11 -0.70 -6.02
N LEU A 116 11.59 -0.95 -7.22
CA LEU A 116 12.01 -0.28 -8.45
C LEU A 116 13.55 -0.33 -8.62
N GLY A 117 14.18 0.80 -8.97
CA GLY A 117 15.63 0.95 -8.97
C GLY A 117 16.25 1.35 -7.63
N LEU A 118 15.46 1.45 -6.55
CA LEU A 118 15.90 1.95 -5.25
C LEU A 118 16.46 0.87 -4.33
N GLY A 119 16.19 -0.41 -4.62
CA GLY A 119 16.61 -1.53 -3.79
C GLY A 119 15.74 -1.73 -2.55
N ASP A 120 16.36 -2.19 -1.47
CA ASP A 120 15.68 -2.54 -0.22
C ASP A 120 15.20 -1.30 0.53
N GLN A 121 13.88 -1.17 0.61
CA GLN A 121 13.17 -0.11 1.33
C GLN A 121 12.51 -0.63 2.63
N GLY A 122 12.70 -1.91 2.93
CA GLY A 122 12.04 -2.53 4.09
C GLY A 122 10.55 -2.24 4.11
N MET A 123 10.03 -1.92 5.29
CA MET A 123 8.61 -1.60 5.49
C MET A 123 8.13 -0.42 4.62
N GLY A 124 9.01 0.51 4.23
CA GLY A 124 8.69 1.63 3.34
C GLY A 124 8.21 1.19 1.95
N GLY A 125 8.56 -0.04 1.52
CA GLY A 125 8.05 -0.66 0.30
C GLY A 125 6.53 -0.72 0.20
N MET A 126 5.81 -0.59 1.33
CA MET A 126 4.33 -0.53 1.36
C MET A 126 3.73 0.56 0.47
N GLY A 127 4.47 1.61 0.16
CA GLY A 127 4.02 2.64 -0.79
C GLY A 127 3.65 2.08 -2.17
N ILE A 128 4.32 1.01 -2.63
CA ILE A 128 4.08 0.39 -3.93
C ILE A 128 2.72 -0.32 -3.98
N PRO A 129 2.37 -1.26 -3.08
CA PRO A 129 1.04 -1.85 -3.05
C PRO A 129 -0.09 -0.83 -2.99
N ILE A 130 0.05 0.19 -2.15
CA ILE A 130 -0.94 1.27 -2.01
C ILE A 130 -1.12 2.00 -3.35
N GLY A 131 -0.03 2.38 -4.01
CA GLY A 131 -0.07 3.06 -5.31
C GLY A 131 -0.65 2.19 -6.42
N LYS A 132 -0.25 0.91 -6.52
CA LYS A 132 -0.80 -0.04 -7.50
C LYS A 132 -2.31 -0.19 -7.34
N LEU A 133 -2.80 -0.41 -6.12
CA LEU A 133 -4.23 -0.57 -5.87
C LEU A 133 -5.02 0.72 -6.15
N SER A 134 -4.41 1.89 -5.92
CA SER A 134 -5.01 3.17 -6.32
C SER A 134 -5.20 3.25 -7.84
N LEU A 135 -4.23 2.78 -8.63
CA LEU A 135 -4.36 2.70 -10.09
C LEU A 135 -5.41 1.68 -10.53
N TYR A 136 -5.49 0.51 -9.87
CA TYR A 136 -6.51 -0.50 -10.18
C TYR A 136 -7.92 0.05 -9.96
N THR A 137 -8.11 0.88 -8.96
CA THR A 137 -9.39 1.58 -8.75
C THR A 137 -9.59 2.68 -9.79
N ALA A 138 -8.64 3.60 -9.93
CA ALA A 138 -8.80 4.79 -10.77
C ALA A 138 -8.92 4.44 -12.27
N CYS A 139 -8.15 3.47 -12.76
CA CYS A 139 -8.08 3.08 -14.17
C CYS A 139 -8.86 1.81 -14.49
N GLY A 140 -8.89 0.84 -13.57
CA GLY A 140 -9.53 -0.46 -13.77
C GLY A 140 -10.95 -0.57 -13.19
N GLY A 141 -11.41 0.43 -12.44
CA GLY A 141 -12.76 0.45 -11.86
C GLY A 141 -12.96 -0.55 -10.70
N ILE A 142 -11.88 -1.13 -10.15
CA ILE A 142 -11.97 -2.03 -9.00
C ILE A 142 -12.32 -1.20 -7.76
N SER A 143 -13.41 -1.55 -7.08
CA SER A 143 -13.79 -0.85 -5.85
C SER A 143 -12.68 -0.93 -4.79
N PRO A 144 -12.31 0.19 -4.13
CA PRO A 144 -11.30 0.19 -3.08
C PRO A 144 -11.71 -0.66 -1.87
N ALA A 145 -13.00 -0.95 -1.71
CA ALA A 145 -13.50 -1.86 -0.69
C ALA A 145 -13.03 -3.31 -0.90
N TYR A 146 -12.65 -3.68 -2.13
CA TYR A 146 -12.21 -5.03 -2.50
C TYR A 146 -10.69 -5.17 -2.58
N THR A 147 -9.94 -4.15 -2.22
CA THR A 147 -8.48 -4.13 -2.35
C THR A 147 -7.80 -4.12 -0.98
N LEU A 148 -6.68 -4.84 -0.85
CA LEU A 148 -5.91 -4.90 0.39
C LEU A 148 -4.40 -4.83 0.07
N PRO A 149 -3.71 -3.75 0.41
CA PRO A 149 -2.25 -3.73 0.37
C PRO A 149 -1.69 -4.44 1.59
N VAL A 150 -0.64 -5.25 1.40
CA VAL A 150 0.00 -6.03 2.46
C VAL A 150 1.52 -5.84 2.40
N MET A 151 2.11 -5.59 3.57
CA MET A 151 3.55 -5.61 3.80
C MET A 151 3.89 -6.82 4.67
N LEU A 152 4.78 -7.68 4.19
CA LEU A 152 5.42 -8.75 4.95
C LEU A 152 6.78 -8.26 5.44
N ASP A 153 6.84 -7.79 6.68
CA ASP A 153 8.08 -7.21 7.24
C ASP A 153 8.98 -8.31 7.80
N VAL A 154 9.92 -8.72 6.99
CA VAL A 154 10.93 -9.75 7.29
C VAL A 154 12.30 -9.14 7.66
N GLY A 155 12.34 -7.86 7.99
CA GLY A 155 13.57 -7.10 8.22
C GLY A 155 14.08 -6.42 6.94
N THR A 156 15.27 -5.87 7.01
CA THR A 156 15.91 -5.16 5.90
C THR A 156 17.43 -5.31 5.94
N ASN A 157 18.06 -5.44 4.76
CA ASN A 157 19.52 -5.40 4.63
C ASN A 157 20.05 -3.99 4.36
N ASN A 158 19.16 -2.99 4.36
CA ASN A 158 19.53 -1.58 4.24
C ASN A 158 19.94 -1.02 5.61
N GLN A 159 21.26 -0.95 5.86
CA GLN A 159 21.80 -0.50 7.14
C GLN A 159 21.33 0.92 7.52
N SER A 160 21.11 1.80 6.53
CA SER A 160 20.65 3.16 6.81
C SER A 160 19.23 3.19 7.42
N LEU A 161 18.38 2.20 7.10
CA LEU A 161 17.07 2.05 7.73
C LEU A 161 17.19 1.48 9.14
N ILE A 162 18.06 0.48 9.35
CA ILE A 162 18.29 -0.11 10.69
C ILE A 162 18.78 0.96 11.66
N ASP A 163 19.71 1.82 11.22
CA ASP A 163 20.31 2.87 12.03
C ASP A 163 19.38 4.10 12.22
N ASN A 164 18.36 4.24 11.40
CA ASN A 164 17.42 5.35 11.51
C ASN A 164 16.48 5.16 12.72
N PRO A 165 16.53 6.06 13.73
CA PRO A 165 15.67 5.96 14.91
C PRO A 165 14.18 6.07 14.57
N MET A 166 13.82 6.75 13.47
CA MET A 166 12.45 6.96 13.02
C MET A 166 11.92 5.80 12.17
N TYR A 167 12.77 4.86 11.73
CA TYR A 167 12.31 3.73 10.93
C TYR A 167 11.31 2.88 11.71
N MET A 168 10.16 2.63 11.10
CA MET A 168 9.01 1.99 11.74
C MET A 168 8.94 0.47 11.52
N GLY A 169 9.80 -0.10 10.66
CA GLY A 169 9.88 -1.54 10.39
C GLY A 169 10.76 -2.28 11.37
N VAL A 170 10.88 -3.59 11.15
CA VAL A 170 11.75 -4.48 11.92
C VAL A 170 13.21 -4.11 11.70
N LYS A 171 13.90 -3.68 12.76
CA LYS A 171 15.31 -3.23 12.73
C LYS A 171 16.28 -4.40 12.89
N LYS A 172 16.19 -5.36 11.98
CA LYS A 172 17.04 -6.56 11.92
C LYS A 172 17.37 -6.85 10.46
N PRO A 173 18.49 -7.54 10.16
CA PRO A 173 18.72 -8.10 8.84
C PRO A 173 17.55 -8.99 8.41
N ARG A 174 17.36 -9.13 7.11
CA ARG A 174 16.35 -10.05 6.57
C ARG A 174 16.58 -11.47 7.06
N ILE A 175 15.50 -12.17 7.32
CA ILE A 175 15.51 -13.61 7.57
C ILE A 175 16.13 -14.35 6.37
N ASP A 176 16.54 -15.59 6.58
CA ASP A 176 17.10 -16.42 5.50
C ASP A 176 16.01 -16.94 4.53
N ASP A 177 16.44 -17.56 3.43
CA ASP A 177 15.53 -18.01 2.37
C ASP A 177 14.55 -19.08 2.86
N GLU A 178 14.98 -19.99 3.76
CA GLU A 178 14.13 -21.07 4.27
C GLU A 178 13.03 -20.50 5.15
N GLU A 179 13.38 -19.64 6.09
CA GLU A 179 12.43 -18.91 6.95
C GLU A 179 11.48 -18.02 6.13
N TYR A 180 12.01 -17.40 5.06
CA TYR A 180 11.23 -16.54 4.18
C TYR A 180 10.14 -17.33 3.44
N PHE A 181 10.49 -18.47 2.85
CA PHE A 181 9.52 -19.31 2.13
C PHE A 181 8.45 -19.86 3.06
N GLU A 182 8.84 -20.30 4.27
CA GLU A 182 7.88 -20.75 5.28
C GLU A 182 6.91 -19.61 5.64
N PHE A 183 7.42 -18.39 5.84
CA PHE A 183 6.59 -17.24 6.18
C PHE A 183 5.61 -16.85 5.06
N VAL A 184 6.06 -16.89 3.82
CA VAL A 184 5.19 -16.67 2.66
C VAL A 184 4.11 -17.75 2.57
N ASP A 185 4.44 -19.01 2.78
CA ASP A 185 3.46 -20.10 2.82
C ASP A 185 2.43 -19.90 3.93
N MET A 186 2.86 -19.49 5.13
CA MET A 186 1.96 -19.14 6.24
C MET A 186 1.01 -18.00 5.90
N PHE A 187 1.42 -17.06 5.05
CA PHE A 187 0.55 -16.00 4.53
C PHE A 187 -0.44 -16.53 3.49
N ILE A 188 0.01 -17.35 2.55
CA ILE A 188 -0.80 -17.80 1.42
C ILE A 188 -1.88 -18.81 1.86
N GLN A 189 -1.59 -19.70 2.81
CA GLN A 189 -2.55 -20.74 3.23
C GLN A 189 -3.87 -20.19 3.78
N PRO A 190 -3.90 -19.24 4.73
CA PRO A 190 -5.14 -18.64 5.19
C PRO A 190 -5.89 -17.88 4.09
N VAL A 191 -5.15 -17.21 3.17
CA VAL A 191 -5.75 -16.47 2.05
C VAL A 191 -6.47 -17.42 1.09
N LYS A 192 -5.88 -18.59 0.80
CA LYS A 192 -6.53 -19.65 0.00
C LYS A 192 -7.77 -20.25 0.68
N GLY A 193 -7.82 -20.23 2.00
CA GLY A 193 -8.94 -20.72 2.79
C GLY A 193 -10.14 -19.76 2.83
N TRP A 194 -10.04 -18.57 2.24
CA TRP A 194 -11.19 -17.67 2.10
C TRP A 194 -12.17 -18.26 1.09
N GLU A 195 -13.42 -18.52 1.55
CA GLU A 195 -14.43 -19.23 0.75
C GLU A 195 -14.75 -18.49 -0.57
N GLU A 196 -14.95 -19.26 -1.65
CA GLU A 196 -15.50 -18.69 -2.88
C GLU A 196 -16.90 -18.09 -2.62
N PRO A 197 -17.18 -16.89 -3.16
CA PRO A 197 -16.50 -16.15 -4.24
C PRO A 197 -15.46 -15.15 -3.76
N ALA A 198 -14.94 -15.27 -2.57
CA ALA A 198 -14.10 -14.27 -1.91
C ALA A 198 -12.59 -14.54 -2.00
N MET A 199 -12.14 -15.58 -2.72
CA MET A 199 -10.70 -15.81 -2.91
C MET A 199 -10.08 -14.63 -3.68
N PRO A 200 -9.19 -13.84 -3.04
CA PRO A 200 -8.61 -12.69 -3.71
C PRO A 200 -7.50 -13.09 -4.68
N ASP A 201 -7.39 -12.36 -5.79
CA ASP A 201 -6.19 -12.39 -6.62
C ASP A 201 -5.01 -11.77 -5.85
N VAL A 202 -3.97 -12.55 -5.62
CA VAL A 202 -2.74 -12.09 -4.96
C VAL A 202 -1.75 -11.64 -6.02
N VAL A 203 -1.45 -10.35 -6.04
CA VAL A 203 -0.46 -9.76 -6.94
C VAL A 203 0.78 -9.39 -6.16
N ASN A 204 1.90 -10.02 -6.52
CA ASN A 204 3.19 -9.68 -5.96
C ASN A 204 3.78 -8.44 -6.63
N SER A 205 4.33 -7.53 -5.86
CA SER A 205 4.96 -6.32 -6.37
C SER A 205 6.49 -6.42 -6.50
N ASN A 206 7.07 -7.54 -6.08
CA ASN A 206 8.50 -7.80 -6.19
C ASN A 206 8.81 -8.61 -7.46
N SER A 207 9.83 -8.22 -8.21
CA SER A 207 10.20 -8.88 -9.45
C SER A 207 10.76 -10.32 -9.31
N ASN A 208 11.04 -10.78 -8.09
CA ASN A 208 11.65 -12.09 -7.84
C ASN A 208 10.66 -13.19 -7.44
N ILE A 209 9.39 -12.87 -7.17
CA ILE A 209 8.42 -13.86 -6.68
C ILE A 209 7.48 -14.34 -7.81
N ASP A 210 7.60 -13.81 -9.04
CA ASP A 210 6.79 -14.26 -10.19
C ASP A 210 6.97 -15.77 -10.47
N ASP A 211 8.16 -16.34 -10.16
CA ASP A 211 8.44 -17.78 -10.29
C ASP A 211 7.77 -18.64 -9.21
N MET A 212 7.40 -18.06 -8.06
CA MET A 212 6.87 -18.83 -6.94
C MET A 212 5.35 -18.88 -6.91
N ALA A 213 4.68 -17.78 -7.23
CA ALA A 213 3.22 -17.77 -7.34
C ALA A 213 2.71 -18.77 -8.37
N THR A 214 3.47 -18.97 -9.46
CA THR A 214 3.16 -19.95 -10.50
C THR A 214 3.35 -21.39 -10.02
N LYS A 215 4.33 -21.68 -9.15
CA LYS A 215 4.58 -23.02 -8.60
C LYS A 215 3.63 -23.43 -7.48
N THR A 216 2.99 -22.47 -6.81
CA THR A 216 2.08 -22.73 -5.69
C THR A 216 0.62 -22.86 -6.16
N MET A 217 0.32 -22.49 -7.42
CA MET A 217 -1.00 -22.62 -8.05
C MET A 217 -1.18 -23.90 -8.90
N GLU A 218 -0.12 -24.73 -9.06
CA GLU A 218 -0.20 -26.10 -9.60
C GLU A 218 -0.32 -27.13 -8.46
#